data_d1e59ef6d0934d1e21cc46c4dfc8a08c
#
_entry.id   d1e59ef6d0934d1e21cc46c4dfc8a08c
#
_cell.length_a   1.000
_cell.length_b   1.000
_cell.length_c   1.000
_cell.angle_alpha   90.00
_cell.angle_beta   90.00
_cell.angle_gamma   90.00
#
_symmetry.space_group_name_H-M   'P 1'
#
loop_
_entity.id
_entity.type
_entity.pdbx_description
1 polymer ?
#
loop_
_entity_poly.entity_id
_entity_poly.type
_entity_poly.pdbx_seq_one_letter_code
_entity_poly.pdbx_strand_id
1 'polypeptide(L)'
;MMEDPTQLVYTELPISMLSTSALLRSHPVRYQPYHHRLHQPQFFPTNIRQHHHHQHDFLSLHSRSLERLGQENEVEPENGVDQSKPHISCLYPEILAIIFSYLDVRDKGRVAQVCTTWRDAAYRKSVWRGVEAKLHLRRANPSLFLSLGKRGIKRVQVLSLRRTLRDVVHGIPNLESLNLSGCYNVSDVGISHAITYEVLSLTELNLSLCKQVSDNSLSKIAQFLKNLEVLELGGCCNITNTGLVLIAWGLKKLKRLNLRSCWHVSDQGIGQLAMGNQSLEHLGLQDCQRLSDEALKYATGFASLKSLNLSFCISITDSGLKHIAKMPNLRELNLRSCDNISDIGMAYLAEGGTRITSLDVSFCDKIGDQALVHISQGLYNLKSLSLSACQISDEGLGKISSTLHELETLNIGQCSRITDNGITTLAESLTRLRYIDLYGCTRITTVGLARVMQLPNLSILNLGLWHFR
;
A
#
# COMPACT_ATOMS: atom_id res chain seq x y z
N MET A 1 14.98 -24.03 -5.20
CA MET A 1 14.11 -23.22 -4.34
C MET A 1 13.21 -22.44 -5.29
N MET A 2 11.97 -22.83 -5.41
CA MET A 2 11.01 -22.20 -6.32
C MET A 2 10.47 -20.93 -5.66
N GLU A 3 10.65 -19.79 -6.32
CA GLU A 3 10.10 -18.50 -5.92
C GLU A 3 8.57 -18.51 -6.10
N ASP A 4 7.89 -17.92 -5.15
CA ASP A 4 6.44 -17.81 -5.08
C ASP A 4 5.90 -16.88 -6.20
N PRO A 5 5.04 -17.34 -7.13
CA PRO A 5 4.58 -16.55 -8.26
C PRO A 5 3.42 -15.58 -7.92
N THR A 6 3.12 -15.31 -6.65
CA THR A 6 1.94 -14.52 -6.24
C THR A 6 2.21 -13.02 -6.07
N GLN A 7 3.40 -12.52 -6.39
CA GLN A 7 3.69 -11.07 -6.41
C GLN A 7 3.78 -10.50 -7.83
N LEU A 8 2.69 -10.55 -8.57
CA LEU A 8 2.44 -9.56 -9.62
C LEU A 8 1.83 -8.33 -8.96
N VAL A 9 2.70 -7.46 -8.49
CA VAL A 9 2.34 -6.10 -8.05
C VAL A 9 2.00 -5.30 -9.30
N TYR A 10 0.72 -5.19 -9.63
CA TYR A 10 0.24 -4.09 -10.46
C TYR A 10 0.36 -2.82 -9.61
N THR A 11 1.47 -2.12 -9.74
CA THR A 11 1.56 -0.71 -9.33
C THR A 11 0.89 0.14 -10.41
N GLU A 12 -0.44 0.14 -10.45
CA GLU A 12 -1.17 1.27 -11.00
C GLU A 12 -0.97 2.44 -10.04
N LEU A 13 -0.10 3.36 -10.45
CA LEU A 13 0.00 4.66 -9.81
C LEU A 13 -1.39 5.33 -9.88
N PRO A 14 -1.93 5.85 -8.78
CA PRO A 14 -3.21 6.54 -8.81
C PRO A 14 -3.13 7.73 -9.76
N ILE A 15 -4.12 7.87 -10.64
CA ILE A 15 -4.28 8.94 -11.64
C ILE A 15 -4.17 10.35 -11.03
N SER A 16 -4.29 10.51 -9.73
CA SER A 16 -4.09 11.77 -9.01
C SER A 16 -2.66 12.32 -9.04
N MET A 17 -1.64 11.56 -9.45
CA MET A 17 -0.28 12.06 -9.60
C MET A 17 0.02 12.65 -10.98
N LEU A 18 -0.83 12.46 -11.98
CA LEU A 18 -0.64 13.02 -13.32
C LEU A 18 -1.13 14.47 -13.45
N SER A 19 -1.90 15.00 -12.50
CA SER A 19 -2.45 16.36 -12.57
C SER A 19 -1.58 17.43 -11.92
N THR A 20 -0.56 17.10 -11.13
CA THR A 20 0.29 18.09 -10.46
C THR A 20 1.52 18.51 -11.25
N SER A 21 1.94 17.75 -12.24
CA SER A 21 3.10 18.12 -13.07
C SER A 21 2.81 19.17 -14.17
N ALA A 22 1.53 19.47 -14.44
CA ALA A 22 1.13 20.47 -15.43
C ALA A 22 0.98 21.89 -14.87
N LEU A 23 1.06 22.12 -13.56
CA LEU A 23 0.79 23.40 -12.90
C LEU A 23 2.04 24.14 -12.37
N LEU A 24 3.24 23.64 -12.62
CA LEU A 24 4.49 24.28 -12.17
C LEU A 24 5.21 25.09 -13.24
N ARG A 25 4.48 25.73 -14.15
CA ARG A 25 5.04 26.84 -14.94
C ARG A 25 4.22 28.11 -14.71
N SER A 26 4.82 29.02 -13.95
CA SER A 26 4.53 30.44 -13.75
C SER A 26 3.90 30.84 -12.41
N HIS A 27 4.65 31.69 -11.71
CA HIS A 27 4.37 32.63 -10.62
C HIS A 27 4.40 32.12 -9.17
N PRO A 28 5.03 32.90 -8.28
CA PRO A 28 5.03 32.62 -6.84
C PRO A 28 3.68 32.98 -6.24
N VAL A 29 2.89 32.00 -5.87
CA VAL A 29 1.60 32.21 -5.18
C VAL A 29 1.82 32.10 -3.69
N ARG A 30 1.63 33.25 -3.01
CA ARG A 30 1.46 33.32 -1.56
C ARG A 30 0.25 32.48 -1.14
N TYR A 31 0.45 31.53 -0.24
CA TYR A 31 -0.61 30.78 0.42
C TYR A 31 -1.44 31.71 1.30
N GLN A 32 -2.74 31.82 1.02
CA GLN A 32 -3.76 32.27 1.97
C GLN A 32 -4.71 31.10 2.26
N PRO A 33 -5.16 30.93 3.53
CA PRO A 33 -6.04 29.82 3.89
C PRO A 33 -7.46 30.06 3.35
N TYR A 34 -7.99 29.07 2.67
CA TYR A 34 -9.36 29.08 2.13
C TYR A 34 -10.40 28.94 3.23
N HIS A 35 -11.20 29.98 3.40
CA HIS A 35 -12.50 29.89 4.06
C HIS A 35 -13.55 29.37 3.07
N HIS A 36 -14.19 28.26 3.41
CA HIS A 36 -15.31 27.68 2.68
C HIS A 36 -16.52 28.63 2.67
N ARG A 37 -16.92 29.09 1.50
CA ARG A 37 -18.30 29.50 1.22
C ARG A 37 -18.95 28.46 0.30
N LEU A 38 -20.03 27.88 0.80
CA LEU A 38 -20.93 26.99 0.08
C LEU A 38 -21.61 27.75 -1.06
N HIS A 39 -21.45 27.30 -2.29
CA HIS A 39 -22.36 27.60 -3.40
C HIS A 39 -22.86 26.29 -4.02
N GLN A 40 -24.17 26.16 -4.03
CA GLN A 40 -24.91 25.09 -4.70
C GLN A 40 -24.76 25.22 -6.23
N PRO A 41 -24.61 24.15 -6.99
CA PRO A 41 -24.75 24.19 -8.45
C PRO A 41 -26.21 23.89 -8.84
N GLN A 42 -26.71 24.75 -9.69
CA GLN A 42 -28.01 24.63 -10.37
C GLN A 42 -27.97 23.54 -11.45
N PHE A 43 -29.05 22.79 -11.53
CA PHE A 43 -29.29 21.78 -12.54
C PHE A 43 -29.53 22.41 -13.92
N PHE A 44 -28.90 21.85 -14.96
CA PHE A 44 -29.40 21.85 -16.34
C PHE A 44 -29.36 20.44 -16.94
N PRO A 45 -30.42 20.02 -17.64
CA PRO A 45 -30.50 18.67 -18.19
C PRO A 45 -29.96 18.60 -19.62
N THR A 46 -29.12 17.66 -19.92
CA THR A 46 -28.84 17.25 -21.31
C THR A 46 -28.94 15.74 -21.44
N ASN A 47 -29.94 15.34 -22.23
CA ASN A 47 -30.11 14.01 -22.77
C ASN A 47 -28.90 13.55 -23.57
N ILE A 48 -28.33 12.42 -23.22
CA ILE A 48 -27.57 11.57 -24.16
C ILE A 48 -27.97 10.11 -23.95
N ARG A 49 -28.33 9.51 -25.06
CA ARG A 49 -28.86 8.16 -25.23
C ARG A 49 -27.89 7.08 -24.78
N GLN A 50 -28.51 6.06 -24.25
CA GLN A 50 -28.04 4.73 -23.89
C GLN A 50 -27.11 4.08 -24.92
N HIS A 51 -25.98 3.56 -24.45
CA HIS A 51 -25.45 2.27 -24.87
C HIS A 51 -25.18 1.41 -23.63
N HIS A 52 -26.11 0.49 -23.41
CA HIS A 52 -25.93 -0.59 -22.45
C HIS A 52 -24.85 -1.54 -22.95
N HIS A 53 -23.83 -1.78 -22.14
CA HIS A 53 -23.10 -3.03 -22.16
C HIS A 53 -23.09 -3.65 -20.76
N HIS A 54 -23.66 -4.81 -20.72
CA HIS A 54 -23.88 -5.71 -19.61
C HIS A 54 -22.63 -5.93 -18.73
N GLN A 55 -22.72 -5.48 -17.50
CA GLN A 55 -21.95 -6.01 -16.37
C GLN A 55 -22.90 -6.14 -15.17
N HIS A 56 -23.80 -7.08 -15.26
CA HIS A 56 -24.70 -7.43 -14.16
C HIS A 56 -24.71 -8.94 -13.92
N ASP A 57 -24.60 -9.27 -12.62
CA ASP A 57 -25.19 -10.43 -11.97
C ASP A 57 -24.51 -11.79 -12.13
N PHE A 58 -23.41 -11.99 -11.40
CA PHE A 58 -22.92 -13.34 -11.13
C PHE A 58 -23.42 -13.95 -9.80
N LEU A 59 -24.17 -13.23 -8.98
CA LEU A 59 -24.67 -13.72 -7.69
C LEU A 59 -26.19 -13.82 -7.57
N SER A 60 -26.95 -13.38 -8.59
CA SER A 60 -28.43 -13.44 -8.56
C SER A 60 -29.04 -14.68 -9.23
N LEU A 61 -28.23 -15.53 -9.88
CA LEU A 61 -28.70 -16.71 -10.63
C LEU A 61 -28.91 -17.98 -9.80
N HIS A 62 -28.59 -17.97 -8.49
CA HIS A 62 -28.70 -19.19 -7.68
C HIS A 62 -30.06 -19.42 -6.99
N SER A 63 -31.01 -18.50 -7.09
CA SER A 63 -32.33 -18.67 -6.44
C SER A 63 -33.46 -19.10 -7.37
N ARG A 64 -33.21 -19.24 -8.68
CA ARG A 64 -34.27 -19.64 -9.65
C ARG A 64 -34.14 -21.03 -10.23
N SER A 65 -33.10 -21.79 -9.90
CA SER A 65 -32.84 -23.13 -10.49
C SER A 65 -33.29 -24.30 -9.62
N LEU A 66 -33.93 -24.08 -8.47
CA LEU A 66 -34.33 -25.17 -7.57
C LEU A 66 -35.81 -25.60 -7.68
N GLU A 67 -36.60 -24.98 -8.55
CA GLU A 67 -38.03 -25.31 -8.69
C GLU A 67 -38.43 -26.04 -9.99
N ARG A 68 -37.48 -26.46 -10.83
CA ARG A 68 -37.82 -27.25 -12.05
C ARG A 68 -36.86 -28.41 -12.25
N LEU A 69 -36.93 -29.42 -11.47
CA LEU A 69 -36.46 -30.77 -11.83
C LEU A 69 -37.25 -31.82 -11.00
N GLY A 70 -38.45 -32.04 -11.42
CA GLY A 70 -39.27 -33.17 -11.06
C GLY A 70 -40.01 -33.67 -12.30
N GLN A 71 -39.27 -34.31 -13.22
CA GLN A 71 -39.80 -35.28 -14.17
C GLN A 71 -38.64 -36.14 -14.66
N GLU A 72 -38.65 -37.34 -14.19
CA GLU A 72 -37.81 -38.47 -14.63
C GLU A 72 -38.19 -38.82 -16.05
N ASN A 73 -37.23 -38.79 -16.98
CA ASN A 73 -37.26 -39.57 -18.22
C ASN A 73 -36.03 -40.47 -18.20
N GLU A 74 -36.27 -41.74 -18.05
CA GLU A 74 -35.31 -42.80 -18.29
C GLU A 74 -34.86 -42.74 -19.74
N VAL A 75 -33.57 -42.54 -19.96
CA VAL A 75 -32.89 -42.75 -21.24
C VAL A 75 -31.79 -43.76 -21.02
N GLU A 76 -31.91 -44.88 -21.68
CA GLU A 76 -30.94 -45.98 -21.64
C GLU A 76 -29.54 -45.53 -22.06
N PRO A 77 -28.46 -46.12 -21.50
CA PRO A 77 -27.11 -45.72 -21.80
C PRO A 77 -26.66 -46.31 -23.16
N GLU A 78 -26.44 -45.44 -24.12
CA GLU A 78 -25.64 -45.81 -25.29
C GLU A 78 -24.17 -46.00 -24.90
N ASN A 79 -23.71 -47.23 -25.07
CA ASN A 79 -22.31 -47.64 -24.93
C ASN A 79 -21.44 -47.03 -26.01
N GLY A 80 -20.34 -46.42 -25.57
CA GLY A 80 -19.29 -46.03 -26.51
C GLY A 80 -18.36 -44.91 -26.05
N VAL A 81 -17.92 -44.93 -24.80
CA VAL A 81 -16.79 -44.08 -24.39
C VAL A 81 -15.50 -44.84 -24.60
N ASP A 82 -14.72 -44.41 -25.58
CA ASP A 82 -13.36 -44.88 -25.81
C ASP A 82 -12.51 -44.66 -24.56
N GLN A 83 -12.28 -45.71 -23.78
CA GLN A 83 -11.56 -45.70 -22.50
C GLN A 83 -10.03 -45.49 -22.60
N SER A 84 -9.53 -45.22 -23.83
CA SER A 84 -8.08 -45.19 -24.10
C SER A 84 -7.42 -43.79 -23.92
N LYS A 85 -8.20 -42.73 -23.73
CA LYS A 85 -7.63 -41.39 -23.55
C LYS A 85 -7.78 -40.89 -22.08
N PRO A 86 -6.71 -40.45 -21.44
CA PRO A 86 -6.79 -39.88 -20.11
C PRO A 86 -7.70 -38.66 -20.11
N HIS A 87 -8.83 -38.74 -19.42
CA HIS A 87 -9.79 -37.66 -19.28
C HIS A 87 -9.67 -37.04 -17.88
N ILE A 88 -9.88 -35.72 -17.80
CA ILE A 88 -9.73 -34.95 -16.54
C ILE A 88 -10.66 -35.45 -15.42
N SER A 89 -11.76 -36.14 -15.76
CA SER A 89 -12.66 -36.79 -14.79
C SER A 89 -11.99 -37.95 -14.04
N CYS A 90 -10.87 -38.47 -14.52
CA CYS A 90 -10.10 -39.54 -13.86
C CYS A 90 -9.24 -38.98 -12.69
N LEU A 91 -9.11 -37.66 -12.56
CA LEU A 91 -8.34 -37.05 -11.49
C LEU A 91 -9.09 -37.12 -10.16
N TYR A 92 -8.35 -37.48 -9.13
CA TYR A 92 -8.88 -37.42 -7.76
C TYR A 92 -9.28 -35.99 -7.36
N PRO A 93 -10.33 -35.80 -6.56
CA PRO A 93 -10.79 -34.48 -6.11
C PRO A 93 -9.68 -33.62 -5.46
N GLU A 94 -8.69 -34.27 -4.84
CA GLU A 94 -7.52 -33.61 -4.24
C GLU A 94 -6.64 -32.96 -5.30
N ILE A 95 -6.39 -33.67 -6.41
CA ILE A 95 -5.60 -33.16 -7.53
C ILE A 95 -6.35 -32.01 -8.24
N LEU A 96 -7.66 -32.15 -8.44
CA LEU A 96 -8.50 -31.09 -8.95
C LEU A 96 -8.44 -29.84 -8.06
N ALA A 97 -8.48 -30.01 -6.72
CA ALA A 97 -8.37 -28.88 -5.79
C ALA A 97 -7.00 -28.19 -5.89
N ILE A 98 -5.92 -28.94 -6.06
CA ILE A 98 -4.58 -28.37 -6.28
C ILE A 98 -4.58 -27.55 -7.59
N ILE A 99 -5.06 -28.10 -8.69
CA ILE A 99 -5.15 -27.41 -9.98
C ILE A 99 -5.99 -26.13 -9.83
N PHE A 100 -7.16 -26.21 -9.19
CA PHE A 100 -8.06 -25.08 -9.01
C PHE A 100 -7.51 -24.01 -8.07
N SER A 101 -6.56 -24.34 -7.21
CA SER A 101 -5.91 -23.36 -6.35
C SER A 101 -5.13 -22.30 -7.15
N TYR A 102 -4.61 -22.66 -8.32
CA TYR A 102 -3.87 -21.76 -9.22
C TYR A 102 -4.77 -20.88 -10.11
N LEU A 103 -6.06 -21.15 -10.16
CA LEU A 103 -7.01 -20.35 -10.95
C LEU A 103 -7.30 -19.01 -10.26
N ASP A 104 -7.66 -18.01 -11.04
CA ASP A 104 -8.24 -16.78 -10.49
C ASP A 104 -9.63 -17.01 -9.87
N VAL A 105 -10.16 -16.04 -9.14
CA VAL A 105 -11.45 -16.14 -8.44
C VAL A 105 -12.61 -16.40 -9.40
N ARG A 106 -12.56 -15.79 -10.60
CA ARG A 106 -13.59 -15.93 -11.63
C ARG A 106 -13.61 -17.36 -12.19
N ASP A 107 -12.44 -17.88 -12.49
CA ASP A 107 -12.31 -19.23 -13.03
C ASP A 107 -12.58 -20.31 -11.96
N LYS A 108 -12.26 -20.07 -10.69
CA LYS A 108 -12.75 -20.90 -9.57
C LYS A 108 -14.28 -20.97 -9.54
N GLY A 109 -14.95 -19.87 -9.86
CA GLY A 109 -16.41 -19.85 -10.00
C GLY A 109 -16.90 -20.65 -11.23
N ARG A 110 -16.19 -20.59 -12.34
CA ARG A 110 -16.55 -21.31 -13.59
C ARG A 110 -16.38 -22.82 -13.44
N VAL A 111 -15.25 -23.27 -12.89
CA VAL A 111 -15.01 -24.71 -12.71
C VAL A 111 -16.03 -25.32 -11.73
N ALA A 112 -16.54 -24.56 -10.76
CA ALA A 112 -17.59 -25.00 -9.85
C ALA A 112 -18.96 -25.23 -10.53
N GLN A 113 -19.14 -24.80 -11.78
CA GLN A 113 -20.36 -24.95 -12.55
C GLN A 113 -20.31 -26.13 -13.55
N VAL A 114 -19.17 -26.80 -13.67
CA VAL A 114 -18.96 -27.87 -14.67
C VAL A 114 -19.70 -29.14 -14.27
N CYS A 115 -19.49 -29.66 -13.05
CA CYS A 115 -20.17 -30.82 -12.49
C CYS A 115 -20.07 -30.82 -10.97
N THR A 116 -20.77 -31.75 -10.32
CA THR A 116 -20.79 -31.87 -8.84
C THR A 116 -19.40 -32.12 -8.26
N THR A 117 -18.63 -33.04 -8.84
CA THR A 117 -17.26 -33.36 -8.40
C THR A 117 -16.34 -32.15 -8.46
N TRP A 118 -16.40 -31.40 -9.57
CA TRP A 118 -15.60 -30.17 -9.72
C TRP A 118 -16.06 -29.09 -8.75
N ARG A 119 -17.36 -28.95 -8.53
CA ARG A 119 -17.89 -28.01 -7.54
C ARG A 119 -17.39 -28.33 -6.15
N ASP A 120 -17.42 -29.60 -5.75
CA ASP A 120 -16.99 -30.02 -4.44
C ASP A 120 -15.47 -29.85 -4.27
N ALA A 121 -14.68 -30.13 -5.30
CA ALA A 121 -13.26 -29.84 -5.32
C ALA A 121 -12.99 -28.32 -5.24
N ALA A 122 -13.71 -27.50 -6.03
CA ALA A 122 -13.56 -26.06 -6.06
C ALA A 122 -13.97 -25.37 -4.75
N TYR A 123 -14.84 -25.99 -3.94
CA TYR A 123 -15.29 -25.42 -2.67
C TYR A 123 -14.40 -25.81 -1.48
N ARG A 124 -13.38 -26.62 -1.68
CA ARG A 124 -12.42 -26.96 -0.62
C ARG A 124 -11.68 -25.70 -0.15
N LYS A 125 -11.46 -25.58 1.16
CA LYS A 125 -10.77 -24.43 1.78
C LYS A 125 -9.37 -24.20 1.21
N SER A 126 -8.67 -25.27 0.83
CA SER A 126 -7.34 -25.20 0.21
C SER A 126 -7.32 -24.39 -1.09
N VAL A 127 -8.40 -24.46 -1.88
CA VAL A 127 -8.53 -23.72 -3.16
C VAL A 127 -8.64 -22.21 -2.93
N TRP A 128 -9.18 -21.78 -1.79
CA TRP A 128 -9.43 -20.37 -1.46
C TRP A 128 -8.43 -19.81 -0.46
N ARG A 129 -7.39 -20.56 -0.15
CA ARG A 129 -6.36 -20.11 0.79
C ARG A 129 -5.68 -18.83 0.27
N GLY A 130 -5.63 -17.78 1.13
CA GLY A 130 -5.04 -16.50 0.78
C GLY A 130 -5.91 -15.60 -0.11
N VAL A 131 -7.06 -16.06 -0.59
CA VAL A 131 -7.96 -15.25 -1.42
C VAL A 131 -8.64 -14.18 -0.60
N GLU A 132 -8.61 -12.93 -1.09
CA GLU A 132 -9.38 -11.82 -0.55
C GLU A 132 -10.72 -11.70 -1.28
N ALA A 133 -11.83 -11.72 -0.52
CA ALA A 133 -13.16 -11.51 -1.08
C ALA A 133 -13.43 -10.01 -1.24
N LYS A 134 -13.70 -9.55 -2.46
CA LYS A 134 -14.08 -8.16 -2.75
C LYS A 134 -15.60 -8.06 -2.87
N LEU A 135 -16.21 -7.28 -1.98
CA LEU A 135 -17.66 -7.28 -1.79
C LEU A 135 -18.29 -5.91 -2.05
N HIS A 136 -19.39 -5.92 -2.81
CA HIS A 136 -20.31 -4.80 -2.91
C HIS A 136 -21.56 -5.08 -2.07
N LEU A 137 -21.63 -4.53 -0.86
CA LEU A 137 -22.71 -4.80 0.09
C LEU A 137 -23.85 -3.78 -0.07
N ARG A 138 -24.53 -3.82 -1.22
CA ARG A 138 -25.69 -2.96 -1.53
C ARG A 138 -26.99 -3.52 -0.99
N ARG A 139 -27.12 -4.84 -0.92
CA ARG A 139 -28.30 -5.58 -0.41
C ARG A 139 -27.83 -6.63 0.60
N ALA A 140 -28.68 -6.90 1.59
CA ALA A 140 -28.39 -7.99 2.53
C ALA A 140 -28.47 -9.34 1.80
N ASN A 141 -27.44 -10.16 1.96
CA ASN A 141 -27.42 -11.53 1.51
C ASN A 141 -26.77 -12.39 2.61
N PRO A 142 -27.52 -12.88 3.60
CA PRO A 142 -27.00 -13.68 4.69
C PRO A 142 -26.29 -14.96 4.22
N SER A 143 -26.74 -15.55 3.10
CA SER A 143 -26.13 -16.76 2.54
C SER A 143 -24.72 -16.52 1.99
N LEU A 144 -24.39 -15.27 1.61
CA LEU A 144 -23.06 -14.90 1.13
C LEU A 144 -22.00 -15.16 2.20
N PHE A 145 -22.21 -14.70 3.42
CA PHE A 145 -21.23 -14.83 4.51
C PHE A 145 -21.03 -16.28 4.91
N LEU A 146 -22.12 -17.07 4.97
CA LEU A 146 -22.04 -18.53 5.19
C LEU A 146 -21.21 -19.19 4.08
N SER A 147 -21.42 -18.81 2.84
CA SER A 147 -20.69 -19.32 1.68
C SER A 147 -19.19 -18.99 1.76
N LEU A 148 -18.84 -17.75 2.13
CA LEU A 148 -17.45 -17.32 2.33
C LEU A 148 -16.78 -18.09 3.48
N GLY A 149 -17.49 -18.25 4.61
CA GLY A 149 -17.02 -19.04 5.76
C GLY A 149 -16.77 -20.50 5.44
N LYS A 150 -17.68 -21.15 4.68
CA LYS A 150 -17.50 -22.54 4.23
C LYS A 150 -16.25 -22.71 3.35
N ARG A 151 -15.94 -21.73 2.50
CA ARG A 151 -14.72 -21.71 1.68
C ARG A 151 -13.46 -21.35 2.47
N GLY A 152 -13.58 -20.98 3.74
CA GLY A 152 -12.46 -20.57 4.59
C GLY A 152 -11.87 -19.23 4.22
N ILE A 153 -12.66 -18.32 3.64
CA ILE A 153 -12.26 -16.93 3.38
C ILE A 153 -12.04 -16.23 4.72
N LYS A 154 -10.89 -15.59 4.84
CA LYS A 154 -10.46 -14.86 6.04
C LYS A 154 -10.12 -13.39 5.77
N ARG A 155 -10.02 -13.01 4.50
CA ARG A 155 -9.66 -11.66 4.04
C ARG A 155 -10.80 -11.08 3.24
N VAL A 156 -11.28 -9.91 3.63
CA VAL A 156 -12.43 -9.24 2.99
C VAL A 156 -12.10 -7.78 2.72
N GLN A 157 -12.31 -7.35 1.48
CA GLN A 157 -12.38 -5.95 1.10
C GLN A 157 -13.82 -5.57 0.77
N VAL A 158 -14.35 -4.57 1.44
CA VAL A 158 -15.67 -4.00 1.14
C VAL A 158 -15.48 -2.80 0.22
N LEU A 159 -15.96 -2.91 -1.01
CA LEU A 159 -15.85 -1.84 -2.02
C LEU A 159 -16.98 -0.81 -1.90
N SER A 160 -18.14 -1.23 -1.43
CA SER A 160 -19.24 -0.32 -1.11
C SER A 160 -20.11 -0.92 -0.01
N LEU A 161 -20.40 -0.10 1.02
CA LEU A 161 -21.21 -0.48 2.16
C LEU A 161 -22.47 0.39 2.20
N ARG A 162 -23.65 -0.22 2.03
CA ARG A 162 -24.96 0.47 2.20
C ARG A 162 -25.73 -0.02 3.43
N ARG A 163 -25.22 -1.05 4.11
CA ARG A 163 -25.86 -1.68 5.29
C ARG A 163 -24.84 -1.94 6.40
N THR A 164 -25.24 -2.68 7.41
CA THR A 164 -24.50 -2.83 8.64
C THR A 164 -23.16 -3.57 8.44
N LEU A 165 -22.09 -2.96 8.92
CA LEU A 165 -20.77 -3.57 9.05
C LEU A 165 -20.81 -4.81 9.96
N ARG A 166 -21.78 -4.87 10.87
CA ARG A 166 -22.01 -6.00 11.77
C ARG A 166 -22.09 -7.34 11.04
N ASP A 167 -22.82 -7.38 9.93
CA ASP A 167 -23.03 -8.63 9.18
C ASP A 167 -21.71 -9.18 8.61
N VAL A 168 -20.75 -8.34 8.28
CA VAL A 168 -19.41 -8.75 7.82
C VAL A 168 -18.61 -9.36 8.96
N VAL A 169 -18.54 -8.66 10.09
CA VAL A 169 -17.71 -9.06 11.24
C VAL A 169 -18.27 -10.34 11.89
N HIS A 170 -19.60 -10.43 12.02
CA HIS A 170 -20.26 -11.56 12.66
C HIS A 170 -20.49 -12.74 11.72
N GLY A 171 -20.57 -12.49 10.41
CA GLY A 171 -20.87 -13.54 9.42
C GLY A 171 -19.67 -14.37 8.98
N ILE A 172 -18.44 -13.91 9.27
CA ILE A 172 -17.19 -14.60 8.91
C ILE A 172 -16.40 -14.91 10.19
N PRO A 173 -16.54 -16.13 10.76
CA PRO A 173 -16.09 -16.43 12.11
C PRO A 173 -14.58 -16.37 12.34
N ASN A 174 -13.77 -16.48 11.29
CA ASN A 174 -12.30 -16.44 11.39
C ASN A 174 -11.72 -15.31 10.51
N LEU A 175 -12.39 -14.16 10.51
CA LEU A 175 -11.93 -12.98 9.76
C LEU A 175 -10.58 -12.50 10.28
N GLU A 176 -9.55 -12.49 9.43
CA GLU A 176 -8.20 -12.06 9.77
C GLU A 176 -7.89 -10.66 9.25
N SER A 177 -8.44 -10.29 8.09
CA SER A 177 -8.20 -8.99 7.45
C SER A 177 -9.50 -8.39 6.95
N LEU A 178 -9.78 -7.15 7.36
CA LEU A 178 -10.94 -6.36 6.95
C LEU A 178 -10.49 -5.03 6.36
N ASN A 179 -10.74 -4.85 5.07
CA ASN A 179 -10.44 -3.63 4.36
C ASN A 179 -11.74 -2.87 4.03
N LEU A 180 -11.91 -1.70 4.64
CA LEU A 180 -13.04 -0.78 4.45
C LEU A 180 -12.60 0.53 3.79
N SER A 181 -11.41 0.57 3.20
CA SER A 181 -10.84 1.78 2.60
C SER A 181 -11.81 2.41 1.60
N GLY A 182 -12.05 3.71 1.76
CA GLY A 182 -12.96 4.46 0.90
C GLY A 182 -14.46 4.24 1.17
N CYS A 183 -14.85 3.48 2.17
CA CYS A 183 -16.24 3.35 2.59
C CYS A 183 -16.66 4.58 3.39
N TYR A 184 -17.07 5.66 2.71
CA TYR A 184 -17.37 6.97 3.31
C TYR A 184 -18.52 6.98 4.33
N ASN A 185 -19.35 5.95 4.34
CA ASN A 185 -20.47 5.79 5.27
C ASN A 185 -20.13 4.90 6.49
N VAL A 186 -18.91 4.41 6.60
CA VAL A 186 -18.43 3.81 7.84
C VAL A 186 -18.23 4.89 8.87
N SER A 187 -18.98 4.79 9.97
CA SER A 187 -19.03 5.78 11.06
C SER A 187 -18.73 5.15 12.42
N ASP A 188 -18.54 5.98 13.43
CA ASP A 188 -18.35 5.52 14.81
C ASP A 188 -19.49 4.63 15.30
N VAL A 189 -20.72 4.97 14.93
CA VAL A 189 -21.91 4.17 15.28
C VAL A 189 -21.86 2.82 14.59
N GLY A 190 -21.51 2.80 13.30
CA GLY A 190 -21.38 1.55 12.52
C GLY A 190 -20.32 0.61 13.10
N ILE A 191 -19.16 1.15 13.47
CA ILE A 191 -18.07 0.39 14.13
C ILE A 191 -18.50 -0.11 15.51
N SER A 192 -19.13 0.74 16.31
CA SER A 192 -19.62 0.36 17.66
C SER A 192 -20.64 -0.77 17.63
N HIS A 193 -21.50 -0.80 16.61
CA HIS A 193 -22.47 -1.89 16.42
C HIS A 193 -21.85 -3.17 15.85
N ALA A 194 -20.79 -3.05 15.06
CA ALA A 194 -20.12 -4.20 14.46
C ALA A 194 -19.17 -4.89 15.44
N ILE A 195 -18.46 -4.11 16.25
CA ILE A 195 -17.43 -4.60 17.19
C ILE A 195 -18.02 -4.53 18.60
N THR A 196 -18.74 -5.57 19.02
CA THR A 196 -19.45 -5.66 20.30
C THR A 196 -18.82 -6.68 21.26
N TYR A 197 -17.89 -7.50 20.76
CA TYR A 197 -17.15 -8.51 21.52
C TYR A 197 -15.73 -8.65 20.95
N GLU A 198 -14.86 -9.35 21.65
CA GLU A 198 -13.48 -9.58 21.23
C GLU A 198 -13.41 -10.42 19.96
N VAL A 199 -12.83 -9.84 18.89
CA VAL A 199 -12.58 -10.53 17.62
C VAL A 199 -11.08 -10.84 17.55
N LEU A 200 -10.69 -11.94 18.19
CA LEU A 200 -9.28 -12.31 18.36
C LEU A 200 -8.62 -12.79 17.06
N SER A 201 -9.40 -13.16 16.05
CA SER A 201 -8.88 -13.55 14.73
C SER A 201 -8.44 -12.35 13.88
N LEU A 202 -9.00 -11.14 14.11
CA LEU A 202 -8.73 -9.97 13.29
C LEU A 202 -7.37 -9.38 13.63
N THR A 203 -6.47 -9.42 12.66
CA THR A 203 -5.09 -8.93 12.76
C THR A 203 -4.83 -7.70 11.89
N GLU A 204 -5.64 -7.49 10.85
CA GLU A 204 -5.49 -6.37 9.93
C GLU A 204 -6.82 -5.61 9.75
N LEU A 205 -6.82 -4.31 9.96
CA LEU A 205 -7.96 -3.43 9.75
C LEU A 205 -7.54 -2.18 8.95
N ASN A 206 -8.20 -1.96 7.82
CA ASN A 206 -7.99 -0.77 7.01
C ASN A 206 -9.26 0.08 6.97
N LEU A 207 -9.16 1.29 7.53
CA LEU A 207 -10.20 2.32 7.57
C LEU A 207 -9.79 3.58 6.79
N SER A 208 -8.78 3.48 5.92
CA SER A 208 -8.29 4.64 5.17
C SER A 208 -9.43 5.33 4.43
N LEU A 209 -9.45 6.66 4.45
CA LEU A 209 -10.48 7.51 3.85
C LEU A 209 -11.90 7.36 4.43
N CYS A 210 -12.08 6.67 5.55
CA CYS A 210 -13.33 6.63 6.29
C CYS A 210 -13.50 7.91 7.12
N LYS A 211 -14.00 8.97 6.51
CA LYS A 211 -14.03 10.32 7.07
C LYS A 211 -14.90 10.50 8.33
N GLN A 212 -15.83 9.57 8.59
CA GLN A 212 -16.70 9.61 9.77
C GLN A 212 -16.15 8.79 10.95
N VAL A 213 -14.96 8.20 10.79
CA VAL A 213 -14.24 7.50 11.86
C VAL A 213 -13.48 8.52 12.70
N SER A 214 -13.66 8.44 14.02
CA SER A 214 -13.00 9.29 15.00
C SER A 214 -12.37 8.48 16.15
N ASP A 215 -11.91 9.16 17.19
CA ASP A 215 -11.38 8.55 18.40
C ASP A 215 -12.40 7.61 19.09
N ASN A 216 -13.71 7.84 18.89
CA ASN A 216 -14.75 6.94 19.42
C ASN A 216 -14.66 5.54 18.79
N SER A 217 -14.42 5.46 17.48
CA SER A 217 -14.14 4.17 16.82
C SER A 217 -12.88 3.51 17.38
N LEU A 218 -11.81 4.29 17.59
CA LEU A 218 -10.56 3.78 18.14
C LEU A 218 -10.72 3.25 19.57
N SER A 219 -11.62 3.83 20.36
CA SER A 219 -11.95 3.30 21.70
C SER A 219 -12.50 1.87 21.60
N LYS A 220 -13.41 1.61 20.67
CA LYS A 220 -13.96 0.26 20.44
C LYS A 220 -12.92 -0.70 19.87
N ILE A 221 -12.15 -0.25 18.89
CA ILE A 221 -11.06 -1.03 18.29
C ILE A 221 -10.04 -1.43 19.37
N ALA A 222 -9.58 -0.48 20.17
CA ALA A 222 -8.62 -0.72 21.24
C ALA A 222 -9.17 -1.65 22.35
N GLN A 223 -10.47 -1.61 22.59
CA GLN A 223 -11.14 -2.44 23.57
C GLN A 223 -11.26 -3.90 23.14
N PHE A 224 -11.61 -4.15 21.87
CA PHE A 224 -12.05 -5.47 21.41
C PHE A 224 -11.13 -6.16 20.40
N LEU A 225 -10.24 -5.43 19.69
CA LEU A 225 -9.35 -6.00 18.68
C LEU A 225 -7.92 -6.18 19.20
N LYS A 226 -7.77 -6.95 20.29
CA LYS A 226 -6.50 -7.07 21.01
C LYS A 226 -5.34 -7.69 20.23
N ASN A 227 -5.63 -8.44 19.17
CA ASN A 227 -4.63 -9.08 18.32
C ASN A 227 -4.31 -8.29 17.05
N LEU A 228 -4.78 -7.04 16.94
CA LEU A 228 -4.52 -6.24 15.76
C LEU A 228 -3.02 -5.94 15.62
N GLU A 229 -2.48 -6.27 14.44
CA GLU A 229 -1.09 -6.05 14.06
C GLU A 229 -0.93 -4.94 13.03
N VAL A 230 -1.95 -4.72 12.18
CA VAL A 230 -1.95 -3.68 11.14
C VAL A 230 -3.19 -2.82 11.25
N LEU A 231 -3.00 -1.50 11.39
CA LEU A 231 -4.08 -0.52 11.41
C LEU A 231 -3.78 0.63 10.44
N GLU A 232 -4.63 0.75 9.42
CA GLU A 232 -4.56 1.78 8.40
C GLU A 232 -5.66 2.83 8.63
N LEU A 233 -5.26 4.08 8.93
CA LEU A 233 -6.15 5.20 9.23
C LEU A 233 -5.91 6.39 8.30
N GLY A 234 -5.19 6.19 7.19
CA GLY A 234 -4.84 7.27 6.27
C GLY A 234 -6.06 8.06 5.79
N GLY A 235 -6.06 9.37 5.99
CA GLY A 235 -7.17 10.25 5.61
C GLY A 235 -8.38 10.25 6.56
N CYS A 236 -8.26 9.63 7.73
CA CYS A 236 -9.26 9.74 8.82
C CYS A 236 -9.04 11.06 9.58
N CYS A 237 -9.64 12.15 9.07
CA CYS A 237 -9.38 13.50 9.54
C CYS A 237 -9.80 13.78 10.99
N ASN A 238 -10.65 12.94 11.59
CA ASN A 238 -11.18 13.14 12.96
C ASN A 238 -10.40 12.35 14.01
N ILE A 239 -9.27 11.76 13.66
CA ILE A 239 -8.36 11.12 14.61
C ILE A 239 -7.46 12.19 15.24
N THR A 240 -7.38 12.17 16.57
CA THR A 240 -6.58 13.12 17.36
C THR A 240 -5.55 12.42 18.23
N ASN A 241 -4.81 13.18 19.04
CA ASN A 241 -3.88 12.62 20.01
C ASN A 241 -4.57 11.68 21.02
N THR A 242 -5.83 11.92 21.35
CA THR A 242 -6.62 11.02 22.22
C THR A 242 -6.74 9.63 21.59
N GLY A 243 -6.99 9.57 20.29
CA GLY A 243 -7.01 8.30 19.55
C GLY A 243 -5.67 7.57 19.62
N LEU A 244 -4.55 8.30 19.55
CA LEU A 244 -3.22 7.69 19.67
C LEU A 244 -2.95 7.13 21.06
N VAL A 245 -3.45 7.76 22.11
CA VAL A 245 -3.40 7.19 23.49
C VAL A 245 -4.14 5.86 23.53
N LEU A 246 -5.35 5.79 22.95
CA LEU A 246 -6.14 4.56 22.91
C LEU A 246 -5.40 3.44 22.15
N ILE A 247 -4.80 3.74 21.00
CA ILE A 247 -3.98 2.81 20.24
C ILE A 247 -2.78 2.34 21.07
N ALA A 248 -2.03 3.27 21.67
CA ALA A 248 -0.81 3.01 22.41
C ALA A 248 -1.02 2.00 23.56
N TRP A 249 -2.10 2.17 24.30
CA TRP A 249 -2.38 1.37 25.50
C TRP A 249 -3.28 0.16 25.23
N GLY A 250 -4.11 0.21 24.18
CA GLY A 250 -5.07 -0.84 23.83
C GLY A 250 -4.55 -1.91 22.86
N LEU A 251 -3.67 -1.54 21.92
CA LEU A 251 -3.22 -2.40 20.82
C LEU A 251 -1.74 -2.80 20.98
N LYS A 252 -1.46 -3.66 21.95
CA LYS A 252 -0.08 -4.03 22.31
C LYS A 252 0.65 -4.89 21.26
N LYS A 253 -0.06 -5.49 20.31
CA LYS A 253 0.52 -6.29 19.22
C LYS A 253 0.68 -5.53 17.92
N LEU A 254 0.34 -4.23 17.91
CA LEU A 254 0.38 -3.41 16.71
C LEU A 254 1.81 -3.25 16.21
N LYS A 255 2.05 -3.67 14.96
CA LYS A 255 3.34 -3.61 14.26
C LYS A 255 3.37 -2.52 13.19
N ARG A 256 2.20 -2.25 12.58
CA ARG A 256 2.08 -1.26 11.51
C ARG A 256 0.93 -0.31 11.78
N LEU A 257 1.22 0.98 11.77
CA LEU A 257 0.24 2.06 11.91
C LEU A 257 0.45 3.09 10.81
N ASN A 258 -0.60 3.39 10.05
CA ASN A 258 -0.60 4.46 9.06
C ASN A 258 -1.59 5.55 9.47
N LEU A 259 -1.05 6.76 9.64
CA LEU A 259 -1.77 7.97 10.03
C LEU A 259 -1.66 9.07 8.94
N ARG A 260 -1.40 8.69 7.69
CA ARG A 260 -1.28 9.65 6.59
C ARG A 260 -2.44 10.65 6.61
N SER A 261 -2.13 11.94 6.49
CA SER A 261 -3.12 13.04 6.44
C SER A 261 -4.10 13.06 7.64
N CYS A 262 -3.67 12.56 8.80
CA CYS A 262 -4.39 12.73 10.07
C CYS A 262 -3.99 14.08 10.68
N TRP A 263 -4.62 15.16 10.25
CA TRP A 263 -4.17 16.54 10.48
C TRP A 263 -4.27 17.03 11.92
N HIS A 264 -4.98 16.31 12.80
CA HIS A 264 -5.07 16.65 14.23
C HIS A 264 -4.05 15.91 15.09
N VAL A 265 -3.26 15.01 14.50
CA VAL A 265 -2.14 14.36 15.18
C VAL A 265 -0.98 15.32 15.28
N SER A 266 -0.41 15.45 16.50
CA SER A 266 0.74 16.31 16.79
C SER A 266 1.84 15.56 17.55
N ASP A 267 2.92 16.26 17.88
CA ASP A 267 4.09 15.73 18.58
C ASP A 267 3.72 14.98 19.86
N GLN A 268 2.76 15.52 20.63
CA GLN A 268 2.30 14.89 21.87
C GLN A 268 1.69 13.51 21.64
N GLY A 269 0.92 13.34 20.57
CA GLY A 269 0.35 12.04 20.21
C GLY A 269 1.42 11.00 19.88
N ILE A 270 2.47 11.41 19.16
CA ILE A 270 3.61 10.54 18.86
C ILE A 270 4.35 10.16 20.16
N GLY A 271 4.51 11.09 21.10
CA GLY A 271 5.10 10.82 22.41
C GLY A 271 4.32 9.76 23.19
N GLN A 272 3.00 9.88 23.25
CA GLN A 272 2.14 8.89 23.91
C GLN A 272 2.20 7.52 23.22
N LEU A 273 2.22 7.51 21.90
CA LEU A 273 2.33 6.28 21.12
C LEU A 273 3.66 5.57 21.37
N ALA A 274 4.77 6.31 21.41
CA ALA A 274 6.10 5.77 21.70
C ALA A 274 6.22 5.20 23.12
N MET A 275 5.57 5.83 24.11
CA MET A 275 5.55 5.33 25.48
C MET A 275 4.74 4.04 25.63
N GLY A 276 3.60 3.95 24.96
CA GLY A 276 2.62 2.88 25.17
C GLY A 276 2.79 1.67 24.26
N ASN A 277 3.39 1.82 23.07
CA ASN A 277 3.50 0.75 22.07
C ASN A 277 4.95 0.50 21.68
N GLN A 278 5.54 -0.56 22.22
CA GLN A 278 6.93 -0.96 21.96
C GLN A 278 7.07 -1.98 20.82
N SER A 279 5.98 -2.53 20.31
CA SER A 279 5.98 -3.50 19.22
C SER A 279 5.91 -2.87 17.82
N LEU A 280 5.72 -1.55 17.73
CA LEU A 280 5.54 -0.86 16.45
C LEU A 280 6.82 -0.90 15.62
N GLU A 281 6.70 -1.44 14.41
CA GLU A 281 7.78 -1.59 13.46
C GLU A 281 7.70 -0.61 12.28
N HIS A 282 6.48 -0.25 11.86
CA HIS A 282 6.23 0.65 10.73
C HIS A 282 5.27 1.76 11.12
N LEU A 283 5.68 3.01 10.93
CA LEU A 283 4.88 4.19 11.23
C LEU A 283 4.81 5.12 10.01
N GLY A 284 3.61 5.31 9.47
CA GLY A 284 3.32 6.24 8.39
C GLY A 284 2.71 7.53 8.94
N LEU A 285 3.39 8.65 8.73
CA LEU A 285 3.00 9.99 9.17
C LEU A 285 2.97 11.00 8.02
N GLN A 286 2.81 10.50 6.79
CA GLN A 286 2.81 11.35 5.60
C GLN A 286 1.75 12.45 5.73
N ASP A 287 2.13 13.70 5.38
CA ASP A 287 1.22 14.85 5.38
C ASP A 287 0.56 15.14 6.74
N CYS A 288 1.23 14.80 7.83
CA CYS A 288 0.82 15.18 9.18
C CYS A 288 1.40 16.56 9.51
N GLN A 289 0.66 17.62 9.19
CA GLN A 289 1.16 19.02 9.17
C GLN A 289 1.46 19.64 10.55
N ARG A 290 1.04 18.99 11.64
CA ARG A 290 1.29 19.44 13.01
C ARG A 290 2.50 18.77 13.67
N LEU A 291 3.25 17.97 12.92
CA LEU A 291 4.47 17.34 13.42
C LEU A 291 5.65 18.27 13.22
N SER A 292 6.46 18.39 14.27
CA SER A 292 7.73 19.12 14.28
C SER A 292 8.88 18.20 14.65
N ASP A 293 10.08 18.75 14.81
CA ASP A 293 11.26 18.02 15.27
C ASP A 293 11.08 17.38 16.66
N GLU A 294 10.16 17.91 17.48
CA GLU A 294 9.83 17.34 18.79
C GLU A 294 9.17 15.95 18.63
N ALA A 295 8.36 15.73 17.58
CA ALA A 295 7.83 14.40 17.28
C ALA A 295 8.97 13.39 17.06
N LEU A 296 10.04 13.79 16.37
CA LEU A 296 11.19 12.93 16.10
C LEU A 296 12.00 12.63 17.36
N LYS A 297 12.08 13.57 18.27
CA LYS A 297 12.67 13.35 19.60
C LYS A 297 11.87 12.31 20.37
N TYR A 298 10.55 12.39 20.38
CA TYR A 298 9.69 11.36 20.98
C TYR A 298 9.81 10.02 20.29
N ALA A 299 9.95 10.00 18.95
CA ALA A 299 10.08 8.77 18.17
C ALA A 299 11.31 7.93 18.54
N THR A 300 12.33 8.51 19.16
CA THR A 300 13.48 7.75 19.72
C THR A 300 13.06 6.75 20.79
N GLY A 301 11.87 6.92 21.39
CA GLY A 301 11.29 6.00 22.36
C GLY A 301 10.73 4.70 21.76
N PHE A 302 10.57 4.60 20.44
CA PHE A 302 10.14 3.35 19.79
C PHE A 302 11.28 2.33 19.76
N ALA A 303 11.16 1.25 20.52
CA ALA A 303 12.21 0.23 20.61
C ALA A 303 12.36 -0.60 19.32
N SER A 304 11.26 -0.82 18.58
CA SER A 304 11.22 -1.76 17.46
C SER A 304 11.06 -1.11 16.08
N LEU A 305 11.03 0.22 15.99
CA LEU A 305 10.70 0.91 14.74
C LEU A 305 11.76 0.69 13.66
N LYS A 306 11.33 0.16 12.53
CA LYS A 306 12.15 -0.18 11.35
C LYS A 306 11.89 0.75 10.17
N SER A 307 10.66 1.26 10.03
CA SER A 307 10.24 2.09 8.91
C SER A 307 9.48 3.32 9.40
N LEU A 308 9.92 4.49 8.98
CA LEU A 308 9.31 5.78 9.31
C LEU A 308 9.11 6.59 8.03
N ASN A 309 7.85 6.97 7.77
CA ASN A 309 7.51 7.80 6.63
C ASN A 309 6.97 9.16 7.10
N LEU A 310 7.72 10.20 6.76
CA LEU A 310 7.47 11.61 7.10
C LEU A 310 7.26 12.47 5.85
N SER A 311 6.99 11.85 4.70
CA SER A 311 6.85 12.61 3.45
C SER A 311 5.80 13.72 3.57
N PHE A 312 6.07 14.86 2.99
CA PHE A 312 5.23 16.07 3.05
C PHE A 312 5.06 16.68 4.46
N CYS A 313 5.91 16.34 5.42
CA CYS A 313 5.91 16.98 6.75
C CYS A 313 6.80 18.23 6.71
N ILE A 314 6.20 19.37 6.40
CA ILE A 314 6.93 20.63 6.11
C ILE A 314 7.62 21.28 7.33
N SER A 315 7.20 20.95 8.55
CA SER A 315 7.78 21.48 9.78
C SER A 315 8.92 20.64 10.36
N ILE A 316 9.27 19.54 9.71
CA ILE A 316 10.46 18.75 10.04
C ILE A 316 11.69 19.40 9.41
N THR A 317 12.74 19.56 10.21
CA THR A 317 14.00 20.20 9.80
C THR A 317 15.21 19.29 10.02
N ASP A 318 16.38 19.76 9.61
CA ASP A 318 17.65 19.05 9.84
C ASP A 318 17.89 18.73 11.32
N SER A 319 17.41 19.59 12.23
CA SER A 319 17.54 19.34 13.68
C SER A 319 16.79 18.09 14.14
N GLY A 320 15.66 17.79 13.51
CA GLY A 320 14.93 16.55 13.76
C GLY A 320 15.70 15.30 13.37
N LEU A 321 16.51 15.36 12.33
CA LEU A 321 17.30 14.22 11.86
C LEU A 321 18.40 13.80 12.84
N LYS A 322 18.85 14.70 13.74
CA LYS A 322 19.73 14.32 14.87
C LYS A 322 19.09 13.29 15.79
N HIS A 323 17.78 13.34 15.94
CA HIS A 323 17.04 12.36 16.74
C HIS A 323 16.89 11.04 15.99
N ILE A 324 16.55 11.09 14.71
CA ILE A 324 16.45 9.88 13.86
C ILE A 324 17.77 9.15 13.80
N ALA A 325 18.90 9.86 13.75
CA ALA A 325 20.25 9.29 13.74
C ALA A 325 20.56 8.41 14.96
N LYS A 326 19.82 8.59 16.07
CA LYS A 326 19.95 7.78 17.29
C LYS A 326 19.09 6.51 17.32
N MET A 327 18.28 6.26 16.27
CA MET A 327 17.37 5.12 16.22
C MET A 327 18.06 3.88 15.65
N PRO A 328 18.45 2.89 16.48
CA PRO A 328 19.36 1.81 16.04
C PRO A 328 18.69 0.79 15.12
N ASN A 329 17.37 0.67 15.19
CA ASN A 329 16.61 -0.32 14.44
C ASN A 329 16.00 0.22 13.15
N LEU A 330 16.07 1.53 12.90
CA LEU A 330 15.51 2.15 11.70
C LEU A 330 16.28 1.66 10.47
N ARG A 331 15.52 1.25 9.44
CA ARG A 331 16.02 0.75 8.16
C ARG A 331 15.50 1.54 6.98
N GLU A 332 14.29 2.04 7.09
CA GLU A 332 13.61 2.75 6.02
C GLU A 332 13.17 4.13 6.52
N LEU A 333 13.63 5.16 5.82
CA LEU A 333 13.29 6.55 6.10
C LEU A 333 12.82 7.24 4.83
N ASN A 334 11.61 7.78 4.86
CA ASN A 334 11.06 8.56 3.78
C ASN A 334 10.83 10.01 4.24
N LEU A 335 11.55 10.93 3.59
CA LEU A 335 11.53 12.39 3.82
C LEU A 335 11.11 13.15 2.55
N ARG A 336 10.47 12.47 1.59
CA ARG A 336 10.07 13.08 0.32
C ARG A 336 9.28 14.38 0.56
N SER A 337 9.62 15.42 -0.20
CA SER A 337 8.95 16.73 -0.11
C SER A 337 8.94 17.34 1.31
N CYS A 338 10.02 17.12 2.06
CA CYS A 338 10.28 17.82 3.32
C CYS A 338 11.18 19.02 3.02
N ASP A 339 10.60 20.21 2.75
CA ASP A 339 11.29 21.38 2.19
C ASP A 339 12.36 21.97 3.12
N ASN A 340 12.36 21.61 4.40
CA ASN A 340 13.32 22.08 5.37
C ASN A 340 14.44 21.09 5.71
N ILE A 341 14.54 20.01 4.94
CA ILE A 341 15.66 19.07 4.98
C ILE A 341 16.71 19.48 3.95
N SER A 342 17.97 19.52 4.36
CA SER A 342 19.10 19.92 3.55
C SER A 342 20.28 18.94 3.66
N ASP A 343 21.39 19.29 3.01
CA ASP A 343 22.66 18.57 3.10
C ASP A 343 23.12 18.37 4.56
N ILE A 344 22.83 19.32 5.44
CA ILE A 344 23.16 19.27 6.88
C ILE A 344 22.41 18.11 7.56
N GLY A 345 21.16 17.89 7.21
CA GLY A 345 20.40 16.76 7.74
C GLY A 345 21.02 15.42 7.35
N MET A 346 21.56 15.30 6.14
CA MET A 346 22.26 14.11 5.68
C MET A 346 23.55 13.89 6.46
N ALA A 347 24.27 14.96 6.82
CA ALA A 347 25.45 14.88 7.68
C ALA A 347 25.06 14.28 9.05
N TYR A 348 23.99 14.75 9.67
CA TYR A 348 23.53 14.20 10.97
C TYR A 348 23.16 12.72 10.88
N LEU A 349 22.49 12.29 9.82
CA LEU A 349 22.17 10.87 9.61
C LEU A 349 23.45 10.03 9.44
N ALA A 350 24.42 10.54 8.69
CA ALA A 350 25.68 9.87 8.44
C ALA A 350 26.53 9.72 9.73
N GLU A 351 26.60 10.76 10.55
CA GLU A 351 27.34 10.77 11.81
C GLU A 351 26.73 9.84 12.88
N GLY A 352 25.41 9.62 12.82
CA GLY A 352 24.66 8.84 13.83
C GLY A 352 24.90 7.33 13.75
N GLY A 353 25.63 6.83 12.77
CA GLY A 353 25.90 5.39 12.60
C GLY A 353 24.64 4.58 12.31
N THR A 354 23.64 5.17 11.69
CA THR A 354 22.37 4.52 11.33
C THR A 354 22.57 3.34 10.39
N ARG A 355 21.70 2.32 10.53
CA ARG A 355 21.71 1.16 9.63
C ARG A 355 20.62 1.28 8.56
N ILE A 356 20.39 2.48 8.07
CA ILE A 356 19.38 2.76 7.04
C ILE A 356 19.75 2.01 5.75
N THR A 357 18.79 1.28 5.22
CA THR A 357 18.92 0.52 3.97
C THR A 357 18.11 1.14 2.84
N SER A 358 17.11 1.96 3.18
CA SER A 358 16.27 2.70 2.23
C SER A 358 16.08 4.14 2.67
N LEU A 359 16.43 5.08 1.80
CA LEU A 359 16.30 6.51 2.02
C LEU A 359 15.63 7.17 0.81
N ASP A 360 14.56 7.93 1.05
CA ASP A 360 13.92 8.76 0.04
C ASP A 360 13.92 10.22 0.51
N VAL A 361 14.64 11.07 -0.20
CA VAL A 361 14.69 12.53 -0.04
C VAL A 361 14.28 13.25 -1.33
N SER A 362 13.52 12.57 -2.17
CA SER A 362 13.02 13.13 -3.43
C SER A 362 12.24 14.41 -3.19
N PHE A 363 12.38 15.38 -4.09
CA PHE A 363 11.70 16.68 -4.04
C PHE A 363 12.09 17.54 -2.80
N CYS A 364 13.27 17.32 -2.25
CA CYS A 364 13.86 18.18 -1.23
C CYS A 364 14.84 19.14 -1.93
N ASP A 365 14.43 20.37 -2.18
CA ASP A 365 15.17 21.34 -3.02
C ASP A 365 16.54 21.75 -2.45
N LYS A 366 16.76 21.55 -1.14
CA LYS A 366 18.00 21.85 -0.44
C LYS A 366 18.98 20.68 -0.37
N ILE A 367 18.65 19.55 -1.02
CA ILE A 367 19.54 18.39 -1.13
C ILE A 367 20.35 18.53 -2.42
N GLY A 368 21.67 18.55 -2.27
CA GLY A 368 22.63 18.68 -3.35
C GLY A 368 23.80 17.70 -3.25
N ASP A 369 24.91 18.04 -3.93
CA ASP A 369 26.09 17.17 -3.98
C ASP A 369 26.74 16.96 -2.61
N GLN A 370 26.66 17.94 -1.69
CA GLN A 370 27.19 17.78 -0.34
C GLN A 370 26.42 16.72 0.46
N ALA A 371 25.10 16.60 0.25
CA ALA A 371 24.35 15.50 0.83
C ALA A 371 24.91 14.14 0.39
N LEU A 372 25.23 14.00 -0.90
CA LEU A 372 25.80 12.76 -1.43
C LEU A 372 27.19 12.45 -0.88
N VAL A 373 28.00 13.49 -0.59
CA VAL A 373 29.27 13.32 0.13
C VAL A 373 29.01 12.71 1.52
N HIS A 374 28.09 13.27 2.30
CA HIS A 374 27.76 12.78 3.64
C HIS A 374 27.17 11.35 3.60
N ILE A 375 26.24 11.11 2.68
CA ILE A 375 25.65 9.77 2.47
C ILE A 375 26.74 8.76 2.14
N SER A 376 27.68 9.10 1.27
CA SER A 376 28.80 8.23 0.87
C SER A 376 29.76 7.90 2.02
N GLN A 377 29.83 8.77 3.03
CA GLN A 377 30.76 8.63 4.16
C GLN A 377 30.16 7.89 5.37
N GLY A 378 28.82 7.78 5.47
CA GLY A 378 28.21 7.23 6.66
C GLY A 378 27.06 6.24 6.45
N LEU A 379 26.39 6.22 5.30
CA LEU A 379 25.23 5.37 5.05
C LEU A 379 25.56 4.17 4.16
N TYR A 380 26.58 3.40 4.51
CA TYR A 380 27.13 2.30 3.70
C TYR A 380 26.17 1.13 3.46
N ASN A 381 25.09 1.01 4.24
CA ASN A 381 24.14 -0.08 4.14
C ASN A 381 23.00 0.19 3.14
N LEU A 382 23.01 1.33 2.43
CA LEU A 382 21.95 1.69 1.51
C LEU A 382 21.84 0.69 0.37
N LYS A 383 20.63 0.18 0.18
CA LYS A 383 20.19 -0.63 -0.95
C LYS A 383 19.23 0.12 -1.86
N SER A 384 18.51 1.08 -1.31
CA SER A 384 17.56 1.92 -2.05
C SER A 384 17.77 3.39 -1.72
N LEU A 385 17.98 4.20 -2.75
CA LEU A 385 18.18 5.65 -2.62
C LEU A 385 17.33 6.37 -3.67
N SER A 386 16.48 7.29 -3.21
CA SER A 386 15.65 8.13 -4.06
C SER A 386 16.00 9.61 -3.85
N LEU A 387 16.37 10.27 -4.94
CA LEU A 387 16.86 11.64 -5.04
C LEU A 387 16.14 12.42 -6.16
N SER A 388 14.96 11.98 -6.59
CA SER A 388 14.25 12.64 -7.69
C SER A 388 14.08 14.14 -7.44
N ALA A 389 14.31 14.95 -8.46
CA ALA A 389 14.18 16.40 -8.42
C ALA A 389 15.06 17.11 -7.36
N CYS A 390 16.14 16.47 -6.91
CA CYS A 390 17.15 17.09 -6.06
C CYS A 390 18.19 17.86 -6.88
N GLN A 391 18.97 18.74 -6.21
CA GLN A 391 19.99 19.59 -6.84
C GLN A 391 21.35 18.90 -7.01
N ILE A 392 21.34 17.63 -7.40
CA ILE A 392 22.53 16.79 -7.58
C ILE A 392 23.10 16.86 -8.99
N SER A 393 24.40 16.66 -9.12
CA SER A 393 25.15 16.60 -10.38
C SER A 393 25.97 15.33 -10.51
N ASP A 394 26.73 15.22 -11.61
CA ASP A 394 27.65 14.10 -11.85
C ASP A 394 28.71 13.96 -10.73
N GLU A 395 29.12 15.06 -10.09
CA GLU A 395 30.09 15.05 -9.00
C GLU A 395 29.54 14.28 -7.78
N GLY A 396 28.32 14.64 -7.33
CA GLY A 396 27.67 13.93 -6.23
C GLY A 396 27.40 12.46 -6.57
N LEU A 397 26.96 12.19 -7.79
CA LEU A 397 26.73 10.83 -8.27
C LEU A 397 28.01 9.98 -8.25
N GLY A 398 29.15 10.57 -8.61
CA GLY A 398 30.47 9.92 -8.52
C GLY A 398 30.84 9.55 -7.10
N LYS A 399 30.48 10.36 -6.08
CA LYS A 399 30.76 10.06 -4.66
C LYS A 399 30.00 8.80 -4.19
N ILE A 400 28.71 8.72 -4.45
CA ILE A 400 27.93 7.53 -4.05
C ILE A 400 28.32 6.30 -4.87
N SER A 401 28.66 6.46 -6.15
CA SER A 401 29.10 5.35 -7.01
C SER A 401 30.37 4.70 -6.50
N SER A 402 31.29 5.46 -5.91
CA SER A 402 32.55 4.94 -5.38
C SER A 402 32.43 4.21 -4.04
N THR A 403 31.28 4.29 -3.36
CA THR A 403 31.15 3.76 -1.98
C THR A 403 29.93 2.87 -1.77
N LEU A 404 28.80 3.14 -2.42
CA LEU A 404 27.54 2.44 -2.16
C LEU A 404 27.34 1.22 -3.08
N HIS A 405 28.29 0.29 -3.06
CA HIS A 405 28.28 -0.88 -3.96
C HIS A 405 27.13 -1.87 -3.73
N GLU A 406 26.45 -1.77 -2.58
CA GLU A 406 25.27 -2.59 -2.26
C GLU A 406 23.95 -2.03 -2.83
N LEU A 407 24.01 -0.89 -3.55
CA LEU A 407 22.80 -0.22 -4.05
C LEU A 407 22.14 -1.08 -5.14
N GLU A 408 20.85 -1.38 -4.90
CA GLU A 408 19.99 -2.17 -5.79
C GLU A 408 18.97 -1.30 -6.52
N THR A 409 18.54 -0.18 -5.89
CA THR A 409 17.54 0.73 -6.41
C THR A 409 18.05 2.16 -6.33
N LEU A 410 18.05 2.87 -7.46
CA LEU A 410 18.42 4.27 -7.53
C LEU A 410 17.38 5.05 -8.33
N ASN A 411 16.80 6.08 -7.72
CA ASN A 411 15.92 7.02 -8.40
C ASN A 411 16.56 8.39 -8.41
N ILE A 412 16.94 8.86 -9.59
CA ILE A 412 17.49 10.20 -9.86
C ILE A 412 16.68 10.94 -10.92
N GLY A 413 15.42 10.57 -11.06
CA GLY A 413 14.50 11.22 -12.01
C GLY A 413 14.41 12.72 -11.80
N GLN A 414 14.24 13.49 -12.88
CA GLN A 414 14.14 14.95 -12.88
C GLN A 414 15.40 15.70 -12.35
N CYS A 415 16.53 15.02 -12.21
CA CYS A 415 17.80 15.66 -11.85
C CYS A 415 18.45 16.23 -13.12
N SER A 416 18.16 17.49 -13.44
CA SER A 416 18.54 18.14 -14.70
C SER A 416 20.04 18.38 -14.89
N ARG A 417 20.86 18.26 -13.82
CA ARG A 417 22.31 18.46 -13.85
C ARG A 417 23.10 17.17 -14.10
N ILE A 418 22.43 16.01 -14.11
CA ILE A 418 23.05 14.71 -14.43
C ILE A 418 23.24 14.59 -15.95
N THR A 419 24.43 14.15 -16.36
CA THR A 419 24.81 13.95 -17.77
C THR A 419 25.28 12.51 -18.02
N ASP A 420 25.65 12.21 -19.27
CA ASP A 420 26.22 10.91 -19.65
C ASP A 420 27.49 10.54 -18.86
N ASN A 421 28.27 11.55 -18.41
CA ASN A 421 29.48 11.29 -17.61
C ASN A 421 29.13 10.70 -16.24
N GLY A 422 28.16 11.26 -15.52
CA GLY A 422 27.71 10.72 -14.25
C GLY A 422 27.14 9.32 -14.39
N ILE A 423 26.36 9.09 -15.44
CA ILE A 423 25.77 7.79 -15.75
C ILE A 423 26.85 6.75 -16.09
N THR A 424 27.89 7.13 -16.81
CA THR A 424 29.01 6.23 -17.12
C THR A 424 29.74 5.80 -15.84
N THR A 425 30.09 6.75 -14.97
CA THR A 425 30.71 6.45 -13.66
C THR A 425 29.84 5.53 -12.80
N LEU A 426 28.54 5.77 -12.78
CA LEU A 426 27.58 4.95 -12.07
C LEU A 426 27.55 3.51 -12.62
N ALA A 427 27.47 3.35 -13.95
CA ALA A 427 27.37 2.05 -14.59
C ALA A 427 28.63 1.21 -14.41
N GLU A 428 29.80 1.82 -14.28
CA GLU A 428 31.08 1.16 -14.03
C GLU A 428 31.20 0.63 -12.57
N SER A 429 30.50 1.28 -11.62
CA SER A 429 30.71 1.03 -10.19
C SER A 429 29.56 0.31 -9.50
N LEU A 430 28.31 0.61 -9.83
CA LEU A 430 27.12 0.12 -9.14
C LEU A 430 26.54 -1.14 -9.81
N THR A 431 27.32 -2.19 -9.85
CA THR A 431 26.99 -3.44 -10.58
C THR A 431 25.82 -4.23 -9.99
N ARG A 432 25.37 -3.92 -8.76
CA ARG A 432 24.20 -4.55 -8.14
C ARG A 432 22.88 -3.88 -8.46
N LEU A 433 22.89 -2.77 -9.21
CA LEU A 433 21.65 -2.08 -9.56
C LEU A 433 20.70 -2.99 -10.36
N ARG A 434 19.47 -3.07 -9.86
CA ARG A 434 18.33 -3.77 -10.45
C ARG A 434 17.28 -2.81 -11.01
N TYR A 435 17.14 -1.66 -10.39
CA TYR A 435 16.21 -0.61 -10.77
C TYR A 435 16.92 0.74 -10.86
N ILE A 436 16.73 1.45 -11.95
CA ILE A 436 17.14 2.85 -12.09
C ILE A 436 16.01 3.67 -12.72
N ASP A 437 15.74 4.83 -12.13
CA ASP A 437 14.81 5.83 -12.67
C ASP A 437 15.58 7.05 -13.15
N LEU A 438 15.47 7.32 -14.45
CA LEU A 438 16.08 8.45 -15.16
C LEU A 438 15.01 9.37 -15.78
N TYR A 439 13.73 9.21 -15.38
CA TYR A 439 12.65 10.04 -15.88
C TYR A 439 12.98 11.52 -15.79
N GLY A 440 12.87 12.25 -16.90
CA GLY A 440 13.09 13.71 -16.91
C GLY A 440 14.55 14.17 -16.77
N CYS A 441 15.55 13.29 -16.82
CA CYS A 441 16.97 13.66 -16.89
C CYS A 441 17.33 14.06 -18.32
N THR A 442 17.05 15.31 -18.68
CA THR A 442 17.07 15.81 -20.06
C THR A 442 18.47 15.93 -20.70
N ARG A 443 19.53 15.78 -19.93
CA ARG A 443 20.93 15.86 -20.39
C ARG A 443 21.60 14.50 -20.60
N ILE A 444 20.85 13.41 -20.36
CA ILE A 444 21.29 12.06 -20.68
C ILE A 444 20.91 11.79 -22.15
N THR A 445 21.88 11.27 -22.92
CA THR A 445 21.70 10.93 -24.33
C THR A 445 21.70 9.40 -24.52
N THR A 446 21.65 8.98 -25.77
CA THR A 446 21.78 7.55 -26.15
C THR A 446 23.12 6.94 -25.68
N VAL A 447 24.16 7.77 -25.51
CA VAL A 447 25.47 7.33 -24.98
C VAL A 447 25.36 6.86 -23.54
N GLY A 448 24.79 7.69 -22.67
CA GLY A 448 24.55 7.32 -21.27
C GLY A 448 23.60 6.13 -21.14
N LEU A 449 22.52 6.09 -21.94
CA LEU A 449 21.60 4.96 -21.95
C LEU A 449 22.28 3.65 -22.35
N ALA A 450 23.17 3.67 -23.34
CA ALA A 450 23.93 2.49 -23.73
C ALA A 450 24.81 1.96 -22.59
N ARG A 451 25.34 2.85 -21.73
CA ARG A 451 26.11 2.46 -20.54
C ARG A 451 25.23 1.80 -19.47
N VAL A 452 24.06 2.39 -19.18
CA VAL A 452 23.11 1.81 -18.22
C VAL A 452 22.65 0.42 -18.64
N MET A 453 22.41 0.20 -19.92
CA MET A 453 22.00 -1.10 -20.46
C MET A 453 23.08 -2.19 -20.33
N GLN A 454 24.33 -1.83 -20.03
CA GLN A 454 25.41 -2.77 -19.76
C GLN A 454 25.46 -3.25 -18.30
N LEU A 455 24.65 -2.68 -17.40
CA LEU A 455 24.58 -3.11 -16.00
C LEU A 455 24.12 -4.57 -15.91
N PRO A 456 24.91 -5.46 -15.27
CA PRO A 456 24.69 -6.92 -15.34
C PRO A 456 23.41 -7.39 -14.66
N ASN A 457 22.91 -6.64 -13.67
CA ASN A 457 21.75 -7.03 -12.87
C ASN A 457 20.51 -6.15 -13.11
N LEU A 458 20.58 -5.20 -14.06
CA LEU A 458 19.49 -4.28 -14.30
C LEU A 458 18.24 -5.01 -14.84
N SER A 459 17.14 -4.89 -14.13
CA SER A 459 15.86 -5.49 -14.47
C SER A 459 14.85 -4.46 -14.96
N ILE A 460 14.88 -3.24 -14.39
CA ILE A 460 13.93 -2.18 -14.68
C ILE A 460 14.67 -0.85 -14.89
N LEU A 461 14.45 -0.26 -16.06
CA LEU A 461 14.90 1.08 -16.42
C LEU A 461 13.67 1.94 -16.70
N ASN A 462 13.42 2.97 -15.86
CA ASN A 462 12.35 3.92 -16.09
C ASN A 462 12.89 5.16 -16.80
N LEU A 463 12.41 5.41 -18.01
CA LEU A 463 12.73 6.58 -18.81
C LEU A 463 11.53 7.52 -18.98
N GLY A 464 10.33 7.07 -18.55
CA GLY A 464 9.08 7.75 -18.86
C GLY A 464 8.79 7.77 -20.37
N LEU A 465 8.00 8.74 -20.79
CA LEU A 465 7.74 9.00 -22.21
C LEU A 465 8.87 9.85 -22.79
N TRP A 466 9.96 9.22 -23.16
CA TRP A 466 11.02 9.88 -23.93
C TRP A 466 10.49 10.07 -25.36
N HIS A 467 10.18 11.31 -25.72
CA HIS A 467 10.07 11.67 -27.12
C HIS A 467 11.51 11.78 -27.68
N PHE A 468 11.95 10.74 -28.36
CA PHE A 468 13.13 10.85 -29.22
C PHE A 468 12.87 11.96 -30.25
N ARG A 469 13.56 13.07 -30.09
CA ARG A 469 13.66 14.08 -31.14
C ARG A 469 14.88 13.81 -32.00
#